data_ae379efc4bb440088934614439d960c4
#
_entry.id   ae379efc4bb440088934614439d960c4
#
_cell.length_a   1.000
_cell.length_b   1.000
_cell.length_c   1.000
_cell.angle_alpha   90.00
_cell.angle_beta   90.00
_cell.angle_gamma   90.00
#
_symmetry.space_group_name_H-M   'P 1'
#
loop_
_entity.id
_entity.type
_entity.pdbx_description
1 polymer ?
#
loop_
_entity_poly.entity_id
_entity_poly.type
_entity_poly.pdbx_seq_one_letter_code
_entity_poly.pdbx_strand_id
1 'polypeptide(L)'
;VRTVTMGISLLDCIDPDPRKACEKIYHKITTRAARLVPAVEHISAEYGIPIINKRISVTPIAMLLGACPDADPVDFAKTLDAAGKKVGVNFVGGYTALVHKGFSAGDLRLIESIPRALAETDIVCSSVNIGATKAGLNMDAIKLMGEAVKKASELTADRQCIGAAKLVVFCNAPEDNPFMAGAFHGPGEPDCEIHVGVSGPGAVRAALARLPKDAPIDQVAELVKRTAFKLSLIHISEPTRHAQIS
;
A
#
# COMPACT_ATOMS: atom_id res chain seq x y z
N VAL A 1 -15.67 -3.49 -7.45
CA VAL A 1 -14.21 -3.37 -7.26
C VAL A 1 -13.91 -1.90 -6.98
N ARG A 2 -13.01 -1.61 -6.05
CA ARG A 2 -12.64 -0.23 -5.73
C ARG A 2 -11.18 0.07 -6.03
N THR A 3 -10.31 -0.90 -5.81
CA THR A 3 -8.88 -0.73 -5.91
C THR A 3 -8.25 -1.93 -6.59
N VAL A 4 -7.28 -1.69 -7.44
CA VAL A 4 -6.35 -2.69 -7.95
C VAL A 4 -4.95 -2.25 -7.53
N THR A 5 -4.22 -3.14 -6.86
CA THR A 5 -2.85 -2.89 -6.40
C THR A 5 -1.94 -3.94 -7.01
N MET A 6 -0.83 -3.50 -7.62
CA MET A 6 0.24 -4.39 -8.06
C MET A 6 1.34 -4.41 -7.01
N GLY A 7 1.57 -5.56 -6.41
CA GLY A 7 2.71 -5.84 -5.55
C GLY A 7 3.95 -6.10 -6.41
N ILE A 8 5.08 -5.50 -6.07
CA ILE A 8 6.35 -5.68 -6.79
C ILE A 8 7.47 -5.85 -5.77
N SER A 9 8.14 -6.99 -5.81
CA SER A 9 9.34 -7.23 -5.02
C SER A 9 10.50 -6.36 -5.54
N LEU A 10 11.24 -5.72 -4.63
CA LEU A 10 12.44 -4.94 -4.94
C LEU A 10 13.72 -5.58 -4.41
N LEU A 11 13.66 -6.83 -3.95
CA LEU A 11 14.82 -7.50 -3.34
C LEU A 11 15.99 -7.66 -4.33
N ASP A 12 15.71 -7.84 -5.61
CA ASP A 12 16.72 -7.91 -6.69
C ASP A 12 17.28 -6.52 -7.10
N CYS A 13 16.67 -5.45 -6.60
CA CYS A 13 17.13 -4.08 -6.81
C CYS A 13 18.16 -3.62 -5.75
N ILE A 14 18.43 -4.43 -4.74
CA ILE A 14 19.42 -4.13 -3.71
C ILE A 14 20.78 -3.92 -4.35
N ASP A 15 21.44 -2.80 -4.02
CA ASP A 15 22.78 -2.46 -4.50
C ASP A 15 23.44 -1.56 -3.44
N PRO A 16 24.73 -1.73 -3.14
CA PRO A 16 25.47 -0.82 -2.24
C PRO A 16 25.55 0.62 -2.76
N ASP A 17 25.51 0.80 -4.08
CA ASP A 17 25.44 2.11 -4.71
C ASP A 17 23.99 2.59 -4.76
N PRO A 18 23.64 3.66 -4.02
CA PRO A 18 22.25 4.17 -3.97
C PRO A 18 21.69 4.58 -5.33
N ARG A 19 22.55 5.10 -6.22
CA ARG A 19 22.11 5.52 -7.56
C ARG A 19 21.69 4.32 -8.40
N LYS A 20 22.50 3.26 -8.38
CA LYS A 20 22.18 2.02 -9.08
C LYS A 20 20.93 1.35 -8.50
N ALA A 21 20.77 1.35 -7.18
CA ALA A 21 19.56 0.86 -6.53
C ALA A 21 18.32 1.62 -7.03
N CYS A 22 18.35 2.95 -7.03
CA CYS A 22 17.27 3.79 -7.53
C CYS A 22 16.98 3.57 -9.02
N GLU A 23 18.00 3.43 -9.86
CA GLU A 23 17.85 3.12 -11.29
C GLU A 23 17.17 1.77 -11.52
N LYS A 24 17.59 0.72 -10.79
CA LYS A 24 16.97 -0.60 -10.84
C LYS A 24 15.50 -0.55 -10.41
N ILE A 25 15.21 0.15 -9.31
CA ILE A 25 13.83 0.33 -8.80
C ILE A 25 12.96 1.02 -9.86
N TYR A 26 13.42 2.15 -10.38
CA TYR A 26 12.69 2.88 -11.42
C TYR A 26 12.41 2.02 -12.64
N HIS A 27 13.44 1.34 -13.16
CA HIS A 27 13.32 0.47 -14.33
C HIS A 27 12.35 -0.70 -14.05
N LYS A 28 12.48 -1.36 -12.90
CA LYS A 28 11.63 -2.51 -12.56
C LYS A 28 10.15 -2.10 -12.46
N ILE A 29 9.86 -1.02 -11.72
CA ILE A 29 8.47 -0.54 -11.57
C ILE A 29 7.89 -0.13 -12.92
N THR A 30 8.62 0.68 -13.70
CA THR A 30 8.11 1.17 -14.99
C THR A 30 7.93 0.06 -16.02
N THR A 31 8.72 -0.99 -15.96
CA THR A 31 8.61 -2.16 -16.86
C THR A 31 7.47 -3.08 -16.43
N ARG A 32 7.44 -3.49 -15.15
CA ARG A 32 6.45 -4.45 -14.64
C ARG A 32 5.04 -3.88 -14.63
N ALA A 33 4.89 -2.63 -14.23
CA ALA A 33 3.58 -1.99 -14.12
C ALA A 33 3.13 -1.22 -15.38
N ALA A 34 3.87 -1.29 -16.49
CA ALA A 34 3.55 -0.56 -17.72
C ALA A 34 2.11 -0.78 -18.24
N ARG A 35 1.58 -1.97 -18.05
CA ARG A 35 0.23 -2.36 -18.52
C ARG A 35 -0.84 -2.27 -17.45
N LEU A 36 -0.50 -1.96 -16.19
CA LEU A 36 -1.44 -1.98 -15.08
C LEU A 36 -2.62 -1.02 -15.32
N VAL A 37 -2.33 0.24 -15.55
CA VAL A 37 -3.38 1.28 -15.72
C VAL A 37 -4.23 1.03 -16.96
N PRO A 38 -3.65 0.80 -18.16
CA PRO A 38 -4.44 0.51 -19.36
C PRO A 38 -5.33 -0.73 -19.21
N ALA A 39 -4.82 -1.82 -18.60
CA ALA A 39 -5.61 -3.03 -18.39
C ALA A 39 -6.78 -2.80 -17.43
N VAL A 40 -6.54 -2.08 -16.32
CA VAL A 40 -7.59 -1.76 -15.35
C VAL A 40 -8.68 -0.85 -15.95
N GLU A 41 -8.29 0.11 -16.78
CA GLU A 41 -9.24 1.00 -17.47
C GLU A 41 -10.06 0.26 -18.52
N HIS A 42 -9.43 -0.64 -19.26
CA HIS A 42 -10.15 -1.50 -20.21
C HIS A 42 -11.20 -2.37 -19.51
N ILE A 43 -10.82 -3.07 -18.43
CA ILE A 43 -11.74 -3.90 -17.63
C ILE A 43 -12.86 -3.05 -17.04
N SER A 44 -12.53 -1.86 -16.51
CA SER A 44 -13.53 -0.94 -15.96
C SER A 44 -14.57 -0.52 -17.00
N ALA A 45 -14.13 -0.26 -18.23
CA ALA A 45 -15.01 0.11 -19.34
C ALA A 45 -15.84 -1.08 -19.86
N GLU A 46 -15.22 -2.25 -20.03
CA GLU A 46 -15.87 -3.47 -20.54
C GLU A 46 -16.99 -3.97 -19.62
N TYR A 47 -16.73 -3.99 -18.30
CA TYR A 47 -17.70 -4.52 -17.32
C TYR A 47 -18.56 -3.44 -16.64
N GLY A 48 -18.37 -2.16 -16.96
CA GLY A 48 -19.09 -1.06 -16.31
C GLY A 48 -18.84 -0.93 -14.81
N ILE A 49 -17.69 -1.44 -14.31
CA ILE A 49 -17.33 -1.48 -12.89
C ILE A 49 -16.34 -0.35 -12.61
N PRO A 50 -16.70 0.66 -11.78
CA PRO A 50 -15.76 1.74 -11.45
C PRO A 50 -14.60 1.22 -10.60
N ILE A 51 -13.38 1.27 -11.15
CA ILE A 51 -12.13 1.00 -10.44
C ILE A 51 -11.45 2.34 -10.18
N ILE A 52 -11.59 2.83 -8.95
CA ILE A 52 -11.21 4.21 -8.61
C ILE A 52 -9.71 4.33 -8.40
N ASN A 53 -9.11 3.38 -7.66
CA ASN A 53 -7.70 3.45 -7.28
C ASN A 53 -6.87 2.38 -7.99
N LYS A 54 -5.82 2.81 -8.66
CA LYS A 54 -4.77 1.98 -9.22
C LYS A 54 -3.51 2.27 -8.41
N ARG A 55 -2.90 1.26 -7.82
CA ARG A 55 -1.80 1.41 -6.85
C ARG A 55 -0.67 0.46 -7.16
N ILE A 56 0.52 0.83 -6.69
CA ILE A 56 1.67 -0.06 -6.58
C ILE A 56 2.03 -0.17 -5.10
N SER A 57 2.34 -1.37 -4.64
CA SER A 57 2.99 -1.64 -3.36
C SER A 57 4.35 -2.29 -3.63
N VAL A 58 5.37 -1.86 -2.92
CA VAL A 58 6.72 -2.41 -3.08
C VAL A 58 7.25 -2.96 -1.77
N THR A 59 8.29 -3.77 -1.83
CA THR A 59 9.05 -4.24 -0.66
C THR A 59 9.39 -3.06 0.24
N PRO A 60 9.26 -3.20 1.59
CA PRO A 60 9.61 -2.14 2.53
C PRO A 60 11.00 -1.56 2.26
N ILE A 61 11.06 -0.28 1.91
CA ILE A 61 12.30 0.41 1.53
C ILE A 61 13.35 0.39 2.64
N ALA A 62 12.93 0.33 3.92
CA ALA A 62 13.85 0.19 5.04
C ALA A 62 14.79 -1.02 4.90
N MET A 63 14.31 -2.11 4.29
CA MET A 63 15.13 -3.31 4.05
C MET A 63 16.24 -3.04 3.03
N LEU A 64 15.96 -2.27 1.98
CA LEU A 64 16.92 -1.90 0.96
C LEU A 64 17.97 -0.92 1.51
N LEU A 65 17.54 0.01 2.37
CA LEU A 65 18.42 0.99 3.02
C LEU A 65 19.46 0.35 3.93
N GLY A 66 19.21 -0.87 4.41
CA GLY A 66 20.21 -1.63 5.16
C GLY A 66 21.48 -1.95 4.35
N ALA A 67 21.37 -2.07 3.03
CA ALA A 67 22.51 -2.31 2.13
C ALA A 67 23.17 -1.03 1.63
N CYS A 68 22.55 0.12 1.84
CA CYS A 68 23.04 1.45 1.35
C CYS A 68 23.22 2.41 2.52
N PRO A 69 24.27 2.28 3.36
CA PRO A 69 24.42 3.09 4.56
C PRO A 69 24.54 4.60 4.27
N ASP A 70 25.13 4.98 3.15
CA ASP A 70 25.38 6.38 2.77
C ASP A 70 24.24 7.01 1.94
N ALA A 71 23.17 6.25 1.66
CA ALA A 71 22.05 6.76 0.87
C ALA A 71 21.22 7.80 1.62
N ASP A 72 20.73 8.84 0.94
CA ASP A 72 19.61 9.64 1.44
C ASP A 72 18.30 8.86 1.18
N PRO A 73 17.55 8.47 2.23
CA PRO A 73 16.31 7.72 2.03
C PRO A 73 15.30 8.45 1.14
N VAL A 74 15.31 9.78 1.11
CA VAL A 74 14.38 10.59 0.31
C VAL A 74 14.58 10.38 -1.20
N ASP A 75 15.77 10.02 -1.65
CA ASP A 75 16.01 9.72 -3.06
C ASP A 75 15.24 8.46 -3.51
N PHE A 76 15.07 7.48 -2.63
CA PHE A 76 14.22 6.33 -2.88
C PHE A 76 12.75 6.75 -2.98
N ALA A 77 12.28 7.64 -2.09
CA ALA A 77 10.91 8.16 -2.18
C ALA A 77 10.67 8.91 -3.50
N LYS A 78 11.59 9.77 -3.92
CA LYS A 78 11.53 10.47 -5.20
C LYS A 78 11.54 9.52 -6.39
N THR A 79 12.31 8.46 -6.31
CA THR A 79 12.35 7.41 -7.34
C THR A 79 11.01 6.69 -7.45
N LEU A 80 10.38 6.34 -6.32
CA LEU A 80 9.05 5.73 -6.29
C LEU A 80 8.00 6.69 -6.86
N ASP A 81 8.06 7.97 -6.51
CA ASP A 81 7.15 9.02 -7.00
C ASP A 81 7.25 9.18 -8.53
N ALA A 82 8.48 9.29 -9.03
CA ALA A 82 8.74 9.41 -10.46
C ALA A 82 8.29 8.17 -11.25
N ALA A 83 8.58 6.97 -10.74
CA ALA A 83 8.16 5.72 -11.38
C ALA A 83 6.64 5.57 -11.39
N GLY A 84 5.98 5.86 -10.26
CA GLY A 84 4.52 5.80 -10.16
C GLY A 84 3.81 6.81 -11.07
N LYS A 85 4.32 8.04 -11.15
CA LYS A 85 3.82 9.06 -12.08
C LYS A 85 4.00 8.62 -13.54
N LYS A 86 5.12 8.01 -13.88
CA LYS A 86 5.38 7.49 -15.23
C LYS A 86 4.38 6.43 -15.65
N VAL A 87 3.99 5.55 -14.72
CA VAL A 87 3.00 4.49 -14.98
C VAL A 87 1.55 5.01 -14.91
N GLY A 88 1.31 6.14 -14.24
CA GLY A 88 -0.01 6.77 -14.11
C GLY A 88 -0.84 6.21 -12.95
N VAL A 89 -0.22 5.63 -11.91
CA VAL A 89 -0.93 5.16 -10.73
C VAL A 89 -1.26 6.30 -9.78
N ASN A 90 -2.28 6.09 -8.94
CA ASN A 90 -2.73 7.11 -7.98
C ASN A 90 -1.84 7.17 -6.73
N PHE A 91 -1.30 6.02 -6.29
CA PHE A 91 -0.49 5.92 -5.08
C PHE A 91 0.59 4.85 -5.23
N VAL A 92 1.72 5.07 -4.57
CA VAL A 92 2.81 4.09 -4.40
C VAL A 92 3.05 3.92 -2.91
N GLY A 93 2.85 2.70 -2.41
CA GLY A 93 3.19 2.29 -1.05
C GLY A 93 4.51 1.53 -1.00
N GLY A 94 5.04 1.33 0.21
CA GLY A 94 6.29 0.61 0.44
C GLY A 94 7.42 1.49 0.98
N TYR A 95 7.21 2.80 1.12
CA TYR A 95 8.10 3.62 1.93
C TYR A 95 7.84 3.33 3.42
N THR A 96 8.25 2.13 3.82
CA THR A 96 7.75 1.41 5.01
C THR A 96 8.90 0.86 5.83
N ALA A 97 8.72 0.85 7.16
CA ALA A 97 9.57 0.17 8.13
C ALA A 97 8.74 -0.79 9.02
N LEU A 98 9.27 -1.97 9.32
CA LEU A 98 8.62 -3.00 10.12
C LEU A 98 9.37 -3.17 11.45
N VAL A 99 9.07 -2.31 12.43
CA VAL A 99 9.87 -2.17 13.66
C VAL A 99 9.26 -2.81 14.91
N HIS A 100 8.28 -3.68 14.72
CA HIS A 100 7.63 -4.39 15.82
C HIS A 100 8.55 -5.35 16.61
N LYS A 101 9.69 -5.72 16.02
CA LYS A 101 10.72 -6.58 16.67
C LYS A 101 12.00 -5.81 17.04
N GLY A 102 12.00 -4.49 16.88
CA GLY A 102 13.16 -3.65 17.09
C GLY A 102 13.55 -2.88 15.81
N PHE A 103 14.59 -2.07 15.89
CA PHE A 103 15.08 -1.26 14.79
C PHE A 103 16.33 -1.85 14.15
N SER A 104 16.38 -1.85 12.84
CA SER A 104 17.62 -1.86 12.08
C SER A 104 18.10 -0.42 11.81
N ALA A 105 19.34 -0.27 11.36
CA ALA A 105 19.87 1.04 10.94
C ALA A 105 19.07 1.63 9.77
N GLY A 106 18.58 0.79 8.85
CA GLY A 106 17.73 1.22 7.75
C GLY A 106 16.38 1.73 8.21
N ASP A 107 15.78 1.09 9.22
CA ASP A 107 14.48 1.50 9.77
C ASP A 107 14.53 2.89 10.38
N LEU A 108 15.53 3.16 11.24
CA LEU A 108 15.68 4.47 11.88
C LEU A 108 15.84 5.59 10.85
N ARG A 109 16.74 5.39 9.88
CA ARG A 109 16.99 6.36 8.80
C ARG A 109 15.74 6.62 7.97
N LEU A 110 14.97 5.57 7.66
CA LEU A 110 13.72 5.73 6.94
C LEU A 110 12.72 6.53 7.78
N ILE A 111 12.48 6.17 9.05
CA ILE A 111 11.51 6.85 9.91
C ILE A 111 11.85 8.34 10.05
N GLU A 112 13.11 8.69 10.29
CA GLU A 112 13.57 10.08 10.39
C GLU A 112 13.33 10.88 9.10
N SER A 113 13.39 10.20 7.95
CA SER A 113 13.21 10.83 6.65
C SER A 113 11.75 10.98 6.21
N ILE A 114 10.80 10.24 6.83
CA ILE A 114 9.38 10.24 6.44
C ILE A 114 8.79 11.64 6.27
N PRO A 115 8.95 12.58 7.21
CA PRO A 115 8.36 13.91 7.07
C PRO A 115 8.81 14.63 5.81
N ARG A 116 10.12 14.57 5.52
CA ARG A 116 10.71 15.20 4.32
C ARG A 116 10.30 14.46 3.05
N ALA A 117 10.34 13.14 3.06
CA ALA A 117 9.92 12.32 1.93
C ALA A 117 8.47 12.58 1.50
N LEU A 118 7.54 12.66 2.48
CA LEU A 118 6.14 12.93 2.21
C LEU A 118 5.85 14.39 1.83
N ALA A 119 6.70 15.32 2.23
CA ALA A 119 6.62 16.72 1.82
C ALA A 119 7.14 16.92 0.37
N GLU A 120 8.18 16.18 -0.04
CA GLU A 120 8.83 16.32 -1.34
C GLU A 120 8.25 15.40 -2.44
N THR A 121 7.27 14.55 -2.11
CA THR A 121 6.60 13.63 -3.05
C THR A 121 5.09 13.82 -3.06
N ASP A 122 4.44 13.47 -4.17
CA ASP A 122 2.99 13.66 -4.33
C ASP A 122 2.22 12.38 -4.05
N ILE A 123 2.60 11.26 -4.66
CA ILE A 123 1.83 10.00 -4.66
C ILE A 123 2.42 8.90 -3.77
N VAL A 124 3.56 9.15 -3.15
CA VAL A 124 4.18 8.19 -2.21
C VAL A 124 3.46 8.23 -0.88
N CYS A 125 3.13 7.05 -0.39
CA CYS A 125 2.57 6.82 0.93
C CYS A 125 3.56 6.04 1.79
N SER A 126 3.51 6.28 3.09
CA SER A 126 4.41 5.65 4.07
C SER A 126 3.64 4.92 5.15
N SER A 127 4.26 3.90 5.70
CA SER A 127 3.73 3.21 6.88
C SER A 127 4.83 2.68 7.78
N VAL A 128 4.51 2.56 9.06
CA VAL A 128 5.41 1.94 10.05
C VAL A 128 4.61 0.98 10.92
N ASN A 129 5.02 -0.29 10.97
CA ASN A 129 4.42 -1.29 11.86
C ASN A 129 5.18 -1.31 13.18
N ILE A 130 4.57 -0.75 14.22
CA ILE A 130 5.18 -0.54 15.53
C ILE A 130 4.93 -1.64 16.55
N GLY A 131 4.07 -2.59 16.23
CA GLY A 131 3.70 -3.62 17.19
C GLY A 131 3.13 -4.87 16.55
N ALA A 132 3.15 -5.95 17.30
CA ALA A 132 2.50 -7.22 16.96
C ALA A 132 2.05 -7.94 18.22
N THR A 133 0.99 -8.73 18.12
CA THR A 133 0.48 -9.53 19.26
C THR A 133 1.57 -10.39 19.90
N LYS A 134 2.50 -10.92 19.09
CA LYS A 134 3.60 -11.76 19.56
C LYS A 134 4.78 -10.98 20.16
N ALA A 135 5.02 -9.76 19.68
CA ALA A 135 6.20 -8.95 20.05
C ALA A 135 5.86 -7.82 21.04
N GLY A 136 4.58 -7.50 21.21
CA GLY A 136 4.14 -6.32 21.95
C GLY A 136 4.28 -5.04 21.15
N LEU A 137 4.29 -3.91 21.83
CA LEU A 137 4.43 -2.56 21.25
C LEU A 137 5.86 -2.06 21.41
N ASN A 138 6.42 -1.53 20.34
CA ASN A 138 7.69 -0.83 20.37
C ASN A 138 7.46 0.62 20.81
N MET A 139 7.69 0.93 22.09
CA MET A 139 7.40 2.23 22.69
C MET A 139 8.28 3.35 22.12
N ASP A 140 9.53 3.04 21.75
CA ASP A 140 10.43 4.01 21.11
C ASP A 140 9.92 4.36 19.70
N ALA A 141 9.42 3.38 18.97
CA ALA A 141 8.78 3.61 17.69
C ALA A 141 7.52 4.49 17.81
N ILE A 142 6.70 4.28 18.85
CA ILE A 142 5.53 5.13 19.11
C ILE A 142 5.93 6.59 19.27
N LYS A 143 6.97 6.86 20.07
CA LYS A 143 7.49 8.21 20.27
C LYS A 143 7.97 8.83 18.97
N LEU A 144 8.83 8.12 18.22
CA LEU A 144 9.36 8.58 16.93
C LEU A 144 8.24 8.85 15.92
N MET A 145 7.22 7.98 15.88
CA MET A 145 6.09 8.18 14.97
C MET A 145 5.22 9.37 15.35
N GLY A 146 5.02 9.64 16.64
CA GLY A 146 4.35 10.86 17.09
C GLY A 146 5.05 12.14 16.62
N GLU A 147 6.37 12.18 16.73
CA GLU A 147 7.21 13.27 16.24
C GLU A 147 7.18 13.37 14.70
N ALA A 148 7.25 12.23 14.00
CA ALA A 148 7.21 12.18 12.54
C ALA A 148 5.86 12.67 11.98
N VAL A 149 4.72 12.26 12.56
CA VAL A 149 3.39 12.72 12.16
C VAL A 149 3.26 14.23 12.33
N LYS A 150 3.68 14.77 13.49
CA LYS A 150 3.66 16.19 13.76
C LYS A 150 4.49 16.97 12.73
N LYS A 151 5.74 16.55 12.52
CA LYS A 151 6.65 17.19 11.56
C LYS A 151 6.17 17.09 10.12
N ALA A 152 5.59 15.95 9.71
CA ALA A 152 5.00 15.80 8.38
C ALA A 152 3.81 16.75 8.18
N SER A 153 2.98 16.93 9.21
CA SER A 153 1.88 17.89 9.19
C SER A 153 2.39 19.33 9.05
N GLU A 154 3.38 19.72 9.86
CA GLU A 154 3.98 21.06 9.82
C GLU A 154 4.62 21.39 8.46
N LEU A 155 5.40 20.45 7.89
CA LEU A 155 6.06 20.62 6.59
C LEU A 155 5.09 20.71 5.40
N THR A 156 3.85 20.31 5.58
CA THR A 156 2.81 20.33 4.53
C THR A 156 1.58 21.15 4.93
N ALA A 157 1.74 22.09 5.85
CA ALA A 157 0.66 22.93 6.36
C ALA A 157 0.00 23.78 5.25
N ASP A 158 0.79 24.23 4.27
CA ASP A 158 0.35 24.93 3.06
C ASP A 158 -0.54 24.06 2.14
N ARG A 159 -0.44 22.74 2.26
CA ARG A 159 -1.20 21.72 1.48
C ARG A 159 -2.15 20.93 2.38
N GLN A 160 -2.80 21.58 3.34
CA GLN A 160 -3.78 20.96 4.24
C GLN A 160 -3.22 19.79 5.06
N CYS A 161 -1.95 19.84 5.42
CA CYS A 161 -1.25 18.80 6.18
C CYS A 161 -1.28 17.42 5.51
N ILE A 162 -1.30 17.37 4.17
CA ILE A 162 -1.43 16.12 3.38
C ILE A 162 -0.33 15.09 3.70
N GLY A 163 0.85 15.52 4.13
CA GLY A 163 1.93 14.63 4.55
C GLY A 163 1.49 13.67 5.65
N ALA A 164 0.77 14.18 6.66
CA ALA A 164 0.25 13.33 7.73
C ALA A 164 -0.84 12.36 7.23
N ALA A 165 -1.65 12.76 6.24
CA ALA A 165 -2.69 11.90 5.66
C ALA A 165 -2.12 10.75 4.77
N LYS A 166 -0.86 10.87 4.33
CA LYS A 166 -0.15 9.83 3.56
C LYS A 166 0.65 8.87 4.45
N LEU A 167 0.60 9.03 5.78
CA LEU A 167 1.33 8.23 6.75
C LEU A 167 0.39 7.38 7.60
N VAL A 168 0.68 6.09 7.70
CA VAL A 168 -0.08 5.13 8.52
C VAL A 168 0.83 4.47 9.56
N VAL A 169 0.38 4.45 10.81
CA VAL A 169 1.03 3.69 11.87
C VAL A 169 0.23 2.43 12.15
N PHE A 170 0.83 1.27 11.95
CA PHE A 170 0.20 -0.03 12.13
C PHE A 170 0.60 -0.70 13.44
N CYS A 171 -0.32 -1.52 13.95
CA CYS A 171 -0.07 -2.59 14.89
C CYS A 171 -0.72 -3.85 14.33
N ASN A 172 -0.01 -4.99 14.38
CA ASN A 172 -0.42 -6.24 13.74
C ASN A 172 -0.64 -6.12 12.23
N ALA A 173 0.20 -5.38 11.51
CA ALA A 173 0.17 -5.44 10.07
C ALA A 173 0.39 -6.90 9.60
N PRO A 174 -0.38 -7.39 8.62
CA PRO A 174 -0.13 -8.69 8.01
C PRO A 174 1.25 -8.73 7.32
N GLU A 175 1.71 -9.91 6.95
CA GLU A 175 3.01 -10.09 6.28
C GLU A 175 3.04 -9.36 4.92
N ASP A 176 1.91 -9.32 4.22
CA ASP A 176 1.66 -8.49 3.05
C ASP A 176 0.43 -7.61 3.27
N ASN A 177 0.51 -6.34 2.88
CA ASN A 177 -0.60 -5.39 2.99
C ASN A 177 -0.78 -4.60 1.70
N PRO A 178 -1.58 -5.09 0.75
CA PRO A 178 -1.74 -4.46 -0.56
C PRO A 178 -2.68 -3.25 -0.56
N PHE A 179 -3.35 -2.95 0.55
CA PHE A 179 -4.41 -1.95 0.60
C PHE A 179 -4.09 -0.79 1.54
N MET A 180 -4.88 0.31 1.42
CA MET A 180 -4.74 1.56 2.19
C MET A 180 -3.51 2.39 1.79
N ALA A 181 -3.37 3.57 2.39
CA ALA A 181 -2.23 4.47 2.17
C ALA A 181 -0.90 3.85 2.62
N GLY A 182 -0.93 2.94 3.60
CA GLY A 182 0.25 2.27 4.11
C GLY A 182 0.56 0.92 3.45
N ALA A 183 0.15 0.70 2.21
CA ALA A 183 0.42 -0.54 1.50
C ALA A 183 1.92 -0.83 1.39
N PHE A 184 2.29 -2.11 1.50
CA PHE A 184 3.62 -2.62 1.21
C PHE A 184 3.52 -4.06 0.69
N HIS A 185 4.50 -4.47 -0.08
CA HIS A 185 4.60 -5.83 -0.60
C HIS A 185 5.52 -6.66 0.31
N GLY A 186 5.00 -7.75 0.82
CA GLY A 186 5.72 -8.61 1.76
C GLY A 186 6.97 -9.25 1.12
N PRO A 187 8.07 -9.40 1.87
CA PRO A 187 9.30 -10.01 1.33
C PRO A 187 9.15 -11.49 1.01
N GLY A 188 8.12 -12.16 1.53
CA GLY A 188 7.81 -13.56 1.25
C GLY A 188 6.90 -13.79 0.06
N GLU A 189 6.40 -12.73 -0.55
CA GLU A 189 5.45 -12.77 -1.65
C GLU A 189 6.16 -12.93 -3.02
N PRO A 190 5.42 -13.30 -4.09
CA PRO A 190 5.97 -13.43 -5.44
C PRO A 190 6.63 -12.16 -5.95
N ASP A 191 7.47 -12.26 -7.01
CA ASP A 191 8.13 -11.11 -7.63
C ASP A 191 7.14 -10.01 -8.06
N CYS A 192 5.98 -10.43 -8.58
CA CYS A 192 4.86 -9.53 -8.89
C CYS A 192 3.53 -10.24 -8.69
N GLU A 193 2.55 -9.52 -8.14
CA GLU A 193 1.19 -10.02 -7.98
C GLU A 193 0.15 -8.90 -8.10
N ILE A 194 -1.10 -9.27 -8.33
CA ILE A 194 -2.22 -8.34 -8.46
C ILE A 194 -3.24 -8.61 -7.36
N HIS A 195 -3.53 -7.58 -6.58
CA HIS A 195 -4.55 -7.58 -5.54
C HIS A 195 -5.77 -6.77 -5.97
N VAL A 196 -6.95 -7.35 -5.79
CA VAL A 196 -8.22 -6.70 -6.11
C VAL A 196 -8.98 -6.38 -4.83
N GLY A 197 -9.16 -5.09 -4.56
CA GLY A 197 -9.90 -4.60 -3.41
C GLY A 197 -11.38 -4.40 -3.71
N VAL A 198 -12.23 -5.08 -2.97
CA VAL A 198 -13.69 -4.92 -3.05
C VAL A 198 -14.20 -4.09 -1.88
N SER A 199 -15.07 -3.10 -2.18
CA SER A 199 -15.72 -2.32 -1.12
C SER A 199 -16.86 -3.12 -0.49
N GLY A 200 -16.62 -3.73 0.66
CA GLY A 200 -17.63 -4.42 1.44
C GLY A 200 -18.84 -3.54 1.76
N PRO A 201 -18.65 -2.34 2.34
CA PRO A 201 -19.75 -1.41 2.61
C PRO A 201 -20.58 -1.04 1.37
N GLY A 202 -19.93 -0.86 0.22
CA GLY A 202 -20.61 -0.58 -1.04
C GLY A 202 -21.52 -1.71 -1.51
N ALA A 203 -21.05 -2.96 -1.41
CA ALA A 203 -21.85 -4.13 -1.77
C ALA A 203 -23.03 -4.33 -0.81
N VAL A 204 -22.79 -4.16 0.49
CA VAL A 204 -23.84 -4.24 1.51
C VAL A 204 -24.88 -3.14 1.29
N ARG A 205 -24.47 -1.89 1.05
CA ARG A 205 -25.37 -0.79 0.73
C ARG A 205 -26.26 -1.09 -0.48
N ALA A 206 -25.69 -1.61 -1.56
CA ALA A 206 -26.42 -1.98 -2.77
C ALA A 206 -27.42 -3.13 -2.51
N ALA A 207 -27.07 -4.08 -1.64
CA ALA A 207 -27.98 -5.15 -1.22
C ALA A 207 -29.11 -4.61 -0.35
N LEU A 208 -28.82 -3.77 0.64
CA LEU A 208 -29.80 -3.15 1.53
C LEU A 208 -30.80 -2.26 0.79
N ALA A 209 -30.37 -1.58 -0.27
CA ALA A 209 -31.25 -0.74 -1.09
C ALA A 209 -32.42 -1.53 -1.75
N ARG A 210 -32.34 -2.86 -1.76
CA ARG A 210 -33.38 -3.75 -2.30
C ARG A 210 -34.41 -4.18 -1.23
N LEU A 211 -34.15 -3.90 0.04
CA LEU A 211 -35.11 -4.18 1.12
C LEU A 211 -36.09 -3.03 1.28
N PRO A 212 -37.34 -3.33 1.75
CA PRO A 212 -38.25 -2.31 2.23
C PRO A 212 -37.61 -1.46 3.34
N LYS A 213 -38.01 -0.19 3.44
CA LYS A 213 -37.43 0.73 4.45
C LYS A 213 -37.77 0.34 5.89
N ASP A 214 -38.88 -0.40 6.06
CA ASP A 214 -39.43 -0.93 7.31
C ASP A 214 -39.06 -2.38 7.56
N ALA A 215 -38.09 -2.93 6.82
CA ALA A 215 -37.67 -4.32 6.98
C ALA A 215 -37.21 -4.61 8.42
N PRO A 216 -37.64 -5.73 9.02
CA PRO A 216 -37.22 -6.15 10.34
C PRO A 216 -35.70 -6.31 10.43
N ILE A 217 -35.15 -6.03 11.61
CA ILE A 217 -33.68 -6.06 11.84
C ILE A 217 -33.07 -7.43 11.52
N ASP A 218 -33.82 -8.51 11.74
CA ASP A 218 -33.34 -9.87 11.42
C ASP A 218 -33.16 -10.08 9.92
N GLN A 219 -34.05 -9.54 9.09
CA GLN A 219 -33.92 -9.58 7.63
C GLN A 219 -32.70 -8.75 7.16
N VAL A 220 -32.46 -7.60 7.77
CA VAL A 220 -31.29 -6.76 7.51
C VAL A 220 -30.01 -7.52 7.87
N ALA A 221 -29.96 -8.11 9.07
CA ALA A 221 -28.82 -8.88 9.54
C ALA A 221 -28.50 -10.09 8.63
N GLU A 222 -29.52 -10.84 8.25
CA GLU A 222 -29.37 -11.99 7.36
C GLU A 222 -28.89 -11.57 5.97
N LEU A 223 -29.39 -10.46 5.41
CA LEU A 223 -28.94 -9.95 4.12
C LEU A 223 -27.49 -9.49 4.16
N VAL A 224 -27.07 -8.80 5.23
CA VAL A 224 -25.67 -8.38 5.44
C VAL A 224 -24.78 -9.61 5.50
N LYS A 225 -25.13 -10.61 6.31
CA LYS A 225 -24.40 -11.86 6.46
C LYS A 225 -24.25 -12.60 5.13
N ARG A 226 -25.35 -12.78 4.39
CA ARG A 226 -25.33 -13.42 3.07
C ARG A 226 -24.49 -12.66 2.05
N THR A 227 -24.54 -11.33 2.08
CA THR A 227 -23.75 -10.50 1.18
C THR A 227 -22.26 -10.62 1.48
N ALA A 228 -21.87 -10.56 2.76
CA ALA A 228 -20.50 -10.76 3.20
C ALA A 228 -19.97 -12.15 2.82
N PHE A 229 -20.79 -13.19 3.02
CA PHE A 229 -20.44 -14.56 2.66
C PHE A 229 -20.21 -14.73 1.16
N LYS A 230 -21.09 -14.17 0.31
CA LYS A 230 -20.95 -14.21 -1.15
C LYS A 230 -19.66 -13.50 -1.62
N LEU A 231 -19.32 -12.35 -1.02
CA LEU A 231 -18.07 -11.65 -1.32
C LEU A 231 -16.85 -12.49 -0.95
N SER A 232 -16.91 -13.20 0.18
CA SER A 232 -15.86 -14.12 0.64
C SER A 232 -15.66 -15.31 -0.31
N LEU A 233 -16.77 -15.88 -0.83
CA LEU A 233 -16.72 -17.01 -1.78
C LEU A 233 -16.10 -16.65 -3.13
N ILE A 234 -16.20 -15.41 -3.60
CA ILE A 234 -15.55 -14.96 -4.82
C ILE A 234 -14.03 -15.14 -4.73
N HIS A 235 -13.44 -14.91 -3.56
CA HIS A 235 -12.01 -15.15 -3.33
C HIS A 235 -11.60 -16.63 -3.30
N ILE A 236 -12.53 -17.54 -3.02
CA ILE A 236 -12.27 -18.98 -2.93
C ILE A 236 -12.47 -19.68 -4.28
N SER A 237 -13.39 -19.20 -5.11
CA SER A 237 -13.79 -19.89 -6.35
C SER A 237 -13.02 -19.46 -7.61
N GLU A 238 -12.21 -18.41 -7.54
CA GLU A 238 -11.53 -17.82 -8.71
C GLU A 238 -9.98 -17.99 -8.79
N PRO A 239 -9.28 -18.73 -7.91
CA PRO A 239 -7.82 -18.89 -8.05
C PRO A 239 -7.42 -19.66 -9.33
N THR A 240 -8.35 -20.37 -9.96
CA THR A 240 -8.07 -21.21 -11.14
C THR A 240 -8.19 -20.45 -12.48
N ARG A 241 -8.86 -19.30 -12.52
CA ARG A 241 -9.01 -18.49 -13.75
C ARG A 241 -7.81 -17.59 -14.06
N HIS A 242 -7.00 -17.26 -13.07
CA HIS A 242 -5.80 -16.45 -13.28
C HIS A 242 -4.65 -17.19 -13.97
N ALA A 243 -4.69 -18.53 -14.02
CA ALA A 243 -3.67 -19.35 -14.68
C ALA A 243 -3.86 -19.49 -16.20
N GLN A 244 -4.94 -18.94 -16.78
CA GLN A 244 -5.25 -19.08 -18.21
C GLN A 244 -5.06 -17.82 -19.06
N ILE A 245 -4.51 -16.75 -18.49
CA ILE A 245 -4.17 -15.53 -19.24
C ILE A 245 -2.64 -15.37 -19.21
N SER A 246 -1.96 -16.26 -19.88
CA SER A 246 -0.55 -16.13 -20.28
C SER A 246 -0.46 -15.75 -21.75
#